data_7409654df08b76a0400836fe85f780fb
#
_entry.id   7409654df08b76a0400836fe85f780fb
#
_cell.length_a   1.000
_cell.length_b   1.000
_cell.length_c   1.000
_cell.angle_alpha   90.00
_cell.angle_beta   90.00
_cell.angle_gamma   90.00
#
_symmetry.space_group_name_H-M   'P 1'
#
loop_
_entity.id
_entity.type
_entity.pdbx_description
1 polymer ?
#
loop_
_entity_poly.entity_id
_entity_poly.type
_entity_poly.pdbx_seq_one_letter_code
_entity_poly.pdbx_strand_id
1 'polypeptide(L)'
;MFQRLARFCYRRRWRVLGAWVVLLVGLFALNSSFGGKFLDEFDLPGSESQEAVELLEEHGFNDRAGATGQIVFKADDVNDPTVQSDMEALFDEVGQITAPSQVVSPYSPEGAHQISQNGPEAGKIAYAEVNLADRDSDELYDIGTEARAAVANADVPGVEVELGGDIAFEQAEFSSEAIGFVAALIILLIAFG
;
A
#
# COMPACT_ATOMS: atom_id res chain seq x y z
N MET A 1 -4.66 -38.99 -33.60
CA MET A 1 -5.33 -38.60 -32.34
C MET A 1 -5.81 -37.14 -32.37
N PHE A 2 -5.00 -36.16 -32.74
CA PHE A 2 -5.34 -34.72 -32.73
C PHE A 2 -6.55 -34.34 -33.59
N GLN A 3 -6.73 -34.94 -34.80
CA GLN A 3 -7.89 -34.64 -35.65
C GLN A 3 -9.25 -35.00 -35.03
N ARG A 4 -9.30 -36.06 -34.21
CA ARG A 4 -10.54 -36.48 -33.54
C ARG A 4 -10.85 -35.48 -32.39
N LEU A 5 -9.83 -35.03 -31.66
CA LEU A 5 -9.96 -34.05 -30.58
C LEU A 5 -10.41 -32.69 -31.14
N ALA A 6 -9.77 -32.21 -32.20
CA ALA A 6 -10.15 -30.94 -32.84
C ALA A 6 -11.60 -30.97 -33.33
N ARG A 7 -12.05 -32.07 -33.97
CA ARG A 7 -13.42 -32.25 -34.45
C ARG A 7 -14.43 -32.32 -33.31
N PHE A 8 -14.06 -32.95 -32.20
CA PHE A 8 -14.89 -33.00 -30.99
C PHE A 8 -15.04 -31.60 -30.37
N CYS A 9 -13.94 -30.84 -30.20
CA CYS A 9 -13.94 -29.47 -29.67
C CYS A 9 -14.80 -28.53 -30.56
N TYR A 10 -14.65 -28.62 -31.86
CA TYR A 10 -15.42 -27.80 -32.79
C TYR A 10 -16.93 -28.13 -32.76
N ARG A 11 -17.31 -29.41 -32.77
CA ARG A 11 -18.72 -29.84 -32.74
C ARG A 11 -19.43 -29.53 -31.44
N ARG A 12 -18.68 -29.47 -30.30
CA ARG A 12 -19.23 -29.25 -28.96
C ARG A 12 -18.62 -27.99 -28.31
N ARG A 13 -18.32 -26.98 -29.14
CA ARG A 13 -17.63 -25.74 -28.72
C ARG A 13 -18.21 -25.14 -27.45
N TRP A 14 -19.50 -25.02 -27.32
CA TRP A 14 -20.16 -24.47 -26.13
C TRP A 14 -19.96 -25.30 -24.86
N ARG A 15 -19.91 -26.64 -25.01
CA ARG A 15 -19.65 -27.54 -23.88
C ARG A 15 -18.19 -27.52 -23.46
N VAL A 16 -17.28 -27.39 -24.41
CA VAL A 16 -15.85 -27.25 -24.16
C VAL A 16 -15.58 -25.89 -23.49
N LEU A 17 -16.19 -24.81 -23.99
CA LEU A 17 -16.10 -23.51 -23.40
C LEU A 17 -16.67 -23.49 -21.97
N GLY A 18 -17.85 -24.08 -21.75
CA GLY A 18 -18.44 -24.23 -20.43
C GLY A 18 -17.56 -25.03 -19.46
N ALA A 19 -16.92 -26.12 -19.94
CA ALA A 19 -16.00 -26.89 -19.12
C ALA A 19 -14.76 -26.08 -18.72
N TRP A 20 -14.22 -25.25 -19.62
CA TRP A 20 -13.11 -24.35 -19.32
C TRP A 20 -13.49 -23.26 -18.32
N VAL A 21 -14.66 -22.64 -18.47
CA VAL A 21 -15.16 -21.65 -17.52
C VAL A 21 -15.35 -22.26 -16.13
N VAL A 22 -15.96 -23.45 -16.04
CA VAL A 22 -16.13 -24.16 -14.76
C VAL A 22 -14.77 -24.50 -14.13
N LEU A 23 -13.81 -24.94 -14.95
CA LEU A 23 -12.47 -25.25 -14.47
C LEU A 23 -11.76 -23.99 -13.96
N LEU A 24 -11.88 -22.89 -14.67
CA LEU A 24 -11.28 -21.60 -14.29
C LEU A 24 -11.89 -21.07 -12.97
N VAL A 25 -13.23 -21.05 -12.88
CA VAL A 25 -13.93 -20.66 -11.65
C VAL A 25 -13.58 -21.60 -10.49
N GLY A 26 -13.50 -22.91 -10.76
CA GLY A 26 -13.10 -23.90 -9.76
C GLY A 26 -11.66 -23.68 -9.25
N LEU A 27 -10.73 -23.38 -10.15
CA LEU A 27 -9.35 -23.07 -9.78
C LEU A 27 -9.25 -21.76 -8.97
N PHE A 28 -10.01 -20.73 -9.37
CA PHE A 28 -10.09 -19.48 -8.59
C PHE A 28 -10.66 -19.71 -7.19
N ALA A 29 -11.76 -20.48 -7.08
CA ALA A 29 -12.35 -20.80 -5.78
C ALA A 29 -11.40 -21.65 -4.91
N LEU A 30 -10.67 -22.59 -5.51
CA LEU A 30 -9.64 -23.36 -4.82
C LEU A 30 -8.47 -22.46 -4.37
N ASN A 31 -8.00 -21.58 -5.23
CA ASN A 31 -6.94 -20.63 -4.89
C ASN A 31 -7.38 -19.69 -3.76
N SER A 32 -8.62 -19.19 -3.79
CA SER A 32 -9.17 -18.36 -2.70
C SER A 32 -9.32 -19.12 -1.37
N SER A 33 -9.56 -20.46 -1.42
CA SER A 33 -9.79 -21.25 -0.20
C SER A 33 -8.53 -21.92 0.34
N PHE A 34 -7.58 -22.24 -0.52
CA PHE A 34 -6.36 -22.99 -0.22
C PHE A 34 -5.09 -22.27 -0.70
N GLY A 35 -5.22 -21.18 -1.47
CA GLY A 35 -4.11 -20.34 -1.87
C GLY A 35 -3.50 -19.77 -0.59
N GLY A 36 -2.22 -20.06 -0.35
CA GLY A 36 -1.46 -19.40 0.69
C GLY A 36 -1.48 -17.90 0.40
N LYS A 37 -1.56 -17.09 1.44
CA LYS A 37 -1.24 -15.68 1.31
C LYS A 37 0.16 -15.62 0.69
N PHE A 38 0.29 -14.98 -0.47
CA PHE A 38 1.60 -14.57 -0.93
C PHE A 38 2.03 -13.50 0.05
N LEU A 39 2.83 -13.92 1.02
CA LEU A 39 3.54 -13.01 1.88
C LEU A 39 4.58 -12.35 0.97
N ASP A 40 4.38 -11.09 0.62
CA ASP A 40 5.44 -10.22 0.11
C ASP A 40 6.42 -9.86 1.24
N GLU A 41 6.34 -10.58 2.36
CA GLU A 41 7.35 -10.58 3.39
C GLU A 41 8.58 -11.28 2.83
N PHE A 42 9.60 -10.49 2.55
CA PHE A 42 10.97 -10.96 2.38
C PHE A 42 11.51 -11.45 3.74
N ASP A 43 10.77 -12.36 4.33
CA ASP A 43 11.16 -13.01 5.55
C ASP A 43 12.16 -14.12 5.19
N LEU A 44 13.43 -13.82 5.32
CA LEU A 44 14.51 -14.80 5.17
C LEU A 44 14.77 -15.40 6.57
N PRO A 45 14.14 -16.55 6.91
CA PRO A 45 14.32 -17.16 8.21
C PRO A 45 15.80 -17.38 8.51
N GLY A 46 16.27 -16.82 9.64
CA GLY A 46 17.66 -16.94 10.07
C GLY A 46 18.60 -15.94 9.41
N SER A 47 18.10 -14.83 8.86
CA SER A 47 18.95 -13.72 8.43
C SER A 47 19.32 -12.81 9.61
N GLU A 48 20.50 -12.18 9.52
CA GLU A 48 20.95 -11.18 10.53
C GLU A 48 19.96 -10.00 10.62
N SER A 49 19.22 -9.71 9.54
CA SER A 49 18.20 -8.67 9.53
C SER A 49 17.00 -9.04 10.41
N GLN A 50 16.60 -10.30 10.40
CA GLN A 50 15.48 -10.78 11.22
C GLN A 50 15.87 -10.82 12.69
N GLU A 51 17.09 -11.27 13.01
CA GLU A 51 17.60 -11.20 14.39
C GLU A 51 17.64 -9.74 14.91
N ALA A 52 17.92 -8.77 14.03
CA ALA A 52 17.90 -7.35 14.40
C ALA A 52 16.48 -6.85 14.67
N VAL A 53 15.48 -7.26 13.90
CA VAL A 53 14.06 -6.93 14.13
C VAL A 53 13.59 -7.56 15.45
N GLU A 54 13.86 -8.85 15.67
CA GLU A 54 13.53 -9.54 16.94
C GLU A 54 14.17 -8.86 18.16
N LEU A 55 15.42 -8.40 18.02
CA LEU A 55 16.12 -7.63 19.06
C LEU A 55 15.45 -6.28 19.35
N LEU A 56 14.97 -5.58 18.32
CA LEU A 56 14.23 -4.32 18.46
C LEU A 56 12.92 -4.56 19.20
N GLU A 57 12.19 -5.62 18.86
CA GLU A 57 10.95 -6.00 19.52
C GLU A 57 11.17 -6.38 20.98
N GLU A 58 12.18 -7.22 21.26
CA GLU A 58 12.52 -7.64 22.63
C GLU A 58 12.91 -6.45 23.54
N HIS A 59 13.48 -5.39 22.95
CA HIS A 59 13.88 -4.19 23.67
C HIS A 59 12.81 -3.08 23.71
N GLY A 60 11.60 -3.38 23.27
CA GLY A 60 10.44 -2.46 23.35
C GLY A 60 10.38 -1.40 22.25
N PHE A 61 11.05 -1.63 21.12
CA PHE A 61 10.97 -0.80 19.93
C PHE A 61 9.93 -1.32 18.91
N ASN A 62 8.91 -2.02 19.39
CA ASN A 62 7.85 -2.63 18.55
C ASN A 62 7.18 -1.61 17.61
N ASP A 63 7.03 -0.35 18.08
CA ASP A 63 6.42 0.73 17.29
C ASP A 63 7.32 1.24 16.16
N ARG A 64 8.53 0.68 16.00
CA ARG A 64 9.53 1.03 14.97
C ARG A 64 10.03 -0.17 14.19
N ALA A 65 9.49 -1.35 14.44
CA ALA A 65 9.92 -2.59 13.79
C ALA A 65 9.21 -2.83 12.44
N GLY A 66 8.12 -2.09 12.18
CA GLY A 66 7.30 -2.25 10.99
C GLY A 66 7.57 -1.22 9.89
N ALA A 67 6.58 -1.03 9.05
CA ALA A 67 6.63 -0.10 7.94
C ALA A 67 6.73 1.36 8.40
N THR A 68 7.31 2.20 7.54
CA THR A 68 7.45 3.62 7.81
C THR A 68 6.67 4.46 6.81
N GLY A 69 6.13 5.59 7.30
CA GLY A 69 5.50 6.60 6.48
C GLY A 69 6.09 7.97 6.73
N GLN A 70 5.88 8.87 5.80
CA GLN A 70 6.27 10.26 5.92
C GLN A 70 5.14 11.15 5.42
N ILE A 71 4.68 12.08 6.26
CA ILE A 71 3.77 13.15 5.86
C ILE A 71 4.64 14.35 5.53
N VAL A 72 4.88 14.57 4.25
CA VAL A 72 5.69 15.68 3.74
C VAL A 72 4.78 16.86 3.45
N PHE A 73 5.16 18.04 3.90
CA PHE A 73 4.38 19.24 3.63
C PHE A 73 5.24 20.43 3.29
N LYS A 74 4.67 21.33 2.49
CA LYS A 74 5.30 22.56 2.03
C LYS A 74 4.37 23.75 2.27
N ALA A 75 4.92 24.81 2.86
CA ALA A 75 4.25 26.09 3.10
C ALA A 75 5.22 27.25 2.82
N ASP A 76 4.72 28.48 2.83
CA ASP A 76 5.58 29.67 2.77
C ASP A 76 6.50 29.78 3.99
N ASP A 77 5.98 29.39 5.16
CA ASP A 77 6.72 29.21 6.42
C ASP A 77 6.09 28.08 7.21
N VAL A 78 6.80 26.98 7.37
CA VAL A 78 6.31 25.80 8.13
C VAL A 78 6.25 26.09 9.64
N ASN A 79 6.89 27.15 10.12
CA ASN A 79 6.86 27.56 11.53
C ASN A 79 5.74 28.55 11.85
N ASP A 80 4.88 28.89 10.87
CA ASP A 80 3.69 29.70 11.15
C ASP A 80 2.79 28.97 12.17
N PRO A 81 2.35 29.65 13.26
CA PRO A 81 1.55 28.98 14.29
C PRO A 81 0.25 28.35 13.79
N THR A 82 -0.35 28.90 12.72
CA THR A 82 -1.56 28.32 12.12
C THR A 82 -1.22 27.03 11.39
N VAL A 83 -0.17 27.05 10.55
CA VAL A 83 0.33 25.86 9.85
C VAL A 83 0.71 24.77 10.86
N GLN A 84 1.42 25.15 11.92
CA GLN A 84 1.77 24.18 12.97
C GLN A 84 0.53 23.56 13.61
N SER A 85 -0.46 24.36 13.99
CA SER A 85 -1.70 23.86 14.63
C SER A 85 -2.49 22.91 13.73
N ASP A 86 -2.62 23.26 12.45
CA ASP A 86 -3.38 22.48 11.48
C ASP A 86 -2.64 21.19 11.12
N MET A 87 -1.32 21.24 10.99
CA MET A 87 -0.51 20.05 10.73
C MET A 87 -0.46 19.10 11.93
N GLU A 88 -0.39 19.61 13.17
CA GLU A 88 -0.46 18.77 14.37
C GLU A 88 -1.82 18.04 14.46
N ALA A 89 -2.92 18.69 14.08
CA ALA A 89 -4.23 18.05 14.03
C ALA A 89 -4.25 16.91 12.98
N LEU A 90 -3.62 17.10 11.81
CA LEU A 90 -3.49 16.06 10.80
C LEU A 90 -2.59 14.91 11.29
N PHE A 91 -1.50 15.19 11.97
CA PHE A 91 -0.62 14.16 12.55
C PHE A 91 -1.35 13.32 13.59
N ASP A 92 -2.17 13.96 14.42
CA ASP A 92 -3.01 13.26 15.40
C ASP A 92 -4.06 12.35 14.72
N GLU A 93 -4.69 12.82 13.64
CA GLU A 93 -5.65 12.03 12.85
C GLU A 93 -4.97 10.81 12.22
N VAL A 94 -3.85 11.01 11.52
CA VAL A 94 -3.08 9.90 10.93
C VAL A 94 -2.57 8.95 12.01
N GLY A 95 -2.12 9.47 13.16
CA GLY A 95 -1.69 8.66 14.29
C GLY A 95 -2.80 7.77 14.85
N GLN A 96 -4.06 8.23 14.84
CA GLN A 96 -5.22 7.41 15.23
C GLN A 96 -5.54 6.32 14.20
N ILE A 97 -5.44 6.63 12.90
CA ILE A 97 -5.64 5.66 11.81
C ILE A 97 -4.57 4.58 11.85
N THR A 98 -3.34 4.98 12.07
CA THR A 98 -2.18 4.07 12.01
C THR A 98 -1.88 3.35 13.34
N ALA A 99 -2.66 3.59 14.39
CA ALA A 99 -2.41 3.03 15.73
C ALA A 99 -2.40 1.47 15.74
N PRO A 100 -1.49 0.82 16.49
CA PRO A 100 -0.39 1.38 17.26
C PRO A 100 0.75 1.86 16.36
N SER A 101 1.13 3.13 16.53
CA SER A 101 2.20 3.77 15.76
C SER A 101 2.81 4.91 16.58
N GLN A 102 3.98 5.37 16.17
CA GLN A 102 4.60 6.58 16.70
C GLN A 102 4.69 7.62 15.58
N VAL A 103 4.02 8.75 15.75
CA VAL A 103 4.18 9.91 14.86
C VAL A 103 5.20 10.85 15.49
N VAL A 104 6.30 11.10 14.79
CA VAL A 104 7.33 12.05 15.20
C VAL A 104 7.11 13.36 14.44
N SER A 105 6.53 14.33 15.13
CA SER A 105 6.27 15.67 14.59
C SER A 105 7.56 16.48 14.42
N PRO A 106 7.72 17.24 13.32
CA PRO A 106 8.85 18.17 13.14
C PRO A 106 8.89 19.28 14.19
N TYR A 107 7.80 19.51 14.89
CA TYR A 107 7.70 20.50 15.96
C TYR A 107 8.09 19.97 17.33
N SER A 108 8.28 18.67 17.45
CA SER A 108 8.80 18.04 18.65
C SER A 108 10.33 18.21 18.76
N PRO A 109 10.91 18.13 19.97
CA PRO A 109 12.37 18.16 20.13
C PRO A 109 13.10 17.05 19.33
N GLU A 110 12.47 15.88 19.17
CA GLU A 110 13.01 14.74 18.44
C GLU A 110 12.98 15.00 16.94
N GLY A 111 11.91 15.61 16.42
CA GLY A 111 11.70 15.87 15.00
C GLY A 111 12.23 17.21 14.49
N ALA A 112 12.90 18.02 15.31
CA ALA A 112 13.39 19.34 14.90
C ALA A 112 14.33 19.33 13.68
N HIS A 113 14.96 18.21 13.39
CA HIS A 113 15.80 18.02 12.21
C HIS A 113 15.00 17.74 10.91
N GLN A 114 13.70 17.47 11.03
CA GLN A 114 12.79 17.18 9.93
C GLN A 114 12.33 18.44 9.18
N ILE A 115 12.68 19.63 9.67
CA ILE A 115 12.44 20.89 8.97
C ILE A 115 13.67 21.21 8.11
N SER A 116 13.45 21.57 6.85
CA SER A 116 14.51 21.99 5.92
C SER A 116 15.25 23.19 6.47
N GLN A 117 16.55 23.06 6.75
CA GLN A 117 17.37 24.11 7.37
C GLN A 117 18.25 24.84 6.38
N ASN A 118 18.45 24.32 5.17
CA ASN A 118 19.42 24.84 4.22
C ASN A 118 18.82 24.97 2.80
N GLY A 119 19.40 25.89 2.01
CA GLY A 119 19.01 26.08 0.62
C GLY A 119 17.81 27.03 0.44
N PRO A 120 17.28 27.15 -0.78
CA PRO A 120 16.21 28.09 -1.12
C PRO A 120 14.86 27.73 -0.48
N GLU A 121 14.68 26.50 -0.03
CA GLU A 121 13.47 25.99 0.60
C GLU A 121 13.62 25.86 2.14
N ALA A 122 14.63 26.51 2.73
CA ALA A 122 14.82 26.50 4.18
C ALA A 122 13.61 27.09 4.90
N GLY A 123 13.06 26.36 5.87
CA GLY A 123 11.86 26.76 6.62
C GLY A 123 10.54 26.62 5.84
N LYS A 124 10.58 26.03 4.63
CA LYS A 124 9.37 25.88 3.80
C LYS A 124 8.91 24.45 3.63
N ILE A 125 9.80 23.49 3.83
CA ILE A 125 9.49 22.06 3.71
C ILE A 125 9.80 21.40 5.04
N ALA A 126 8.87 20.57 5.48
CA ALA A 126 9.07 19.71 6.63
C ALA A 126 8.35 18.35 6.40
N TYR A 127 8.66 17.39 7.25
CA TYR A 127 7.96 16.10 7.25
C TYR A 127 7.76 15.61 8.69
N ALA A 128 6.68 14.88 8.90
CA ALA A 128 6.49 14.04 10.08
C ALA A 128 6.76 12.59 9.71
N GLU A 129 7.44 11.87 10.57
CA GLU A 129 7.69 10.44 10.40
C GLU A 129 6.61 9.64 11.14
N VAL A 130 6.06 8.64 10.47
CA VAL A 130 5.07 7.70 11.02
C VAL A 130 5.71 6.33 11.08
N ASN A 131 6.01 5.86 12.27
CA ASN A 131 6.59 4.53 12.51
C ASN A 131 5.49 3.59 12.95
N LEU A 132 5.26 2.52 12.22
CA LEU A 132 4.23 1.53 12.53
C LEU A 132 4.84 0.33 13.25
N ALA A 133 4.03 -0.31 14.09
CA ALA A 133 4.33 -1.66 14.55
C ALA A 133 4.28 -2.63 13.36
N ASP A 134 4.94 -3.78 13.50
CA ASP A 134 4.89 -4.83 12.49
C ASP A 134 3.46 -5.34 12.28
N ARG A 135 3.05 -5.51 11.01
CA ARG A 135 1.68 -5.85 10.60
C ARG A 135 1.67 -6.64 9.30
N ASP A 136 0.59 -7.39 9.12
CA ASP A 136 0.30 -8.06 7.86
C ASP A 136 0.17 -7.05 6.70
N SER A 137 0.63 -7.43 5.50
CA SER A 137 0.58 -6.59 4.29
C SER A 137 -0.84 -6.11 3.93
N ASP A 138 -1.87 -6.94 4.18
CA ASP A 138 -3.27 -6.56 3.94
C ASP A 138 -3.72 -5.44 4.89
N GLU A 139 -3.35 -5.53 6.19
CA GLU A 139 -3.64 -4.50 7.19
C GLU A 139 -2.88 -3.21 6.89
N LEU A 140 -1.62 -3.33 6.48
CA LEU A 140 -0.79 -2.19 6.10
C LEU A 140 -1.38 -1.44 4.89
N TYR A 141 -1.93 -2.18 3.92
CA TYR A 141 -2.59 -1.61 2.75
C TYR A 141 -3.86 -0.84 3.12
N ASP A 142 -4.71 -1.42 3.97
CA ASP A 142 -5.95 -0.79 4.43
C ASP A 142 -5.64 0.52 5.18
N ILE A 143 -4.72 0.48 6.13
CA ILE A 143 -4.25 1.63 6.90
C ILE A 143 -3.63 2.70 5.97
N GLY A 144 -2.79 2.29 5.03
CA GLY A 144 -2.18 3.19 4.06
C GLY A 144 -3.22 3.89 3.17
N THR A 145 -4.29 3.17 2.81
CA THR A 145 -5.40 3.74 2.04
C THR A 145 -6.18 4.78 2.85
N GLU A 146 -6.47 4.49 4.13
CA GLU A 146 -7.16 5.43 5.02
C GLU A 146 -6.28 6.66 5.34
N ALA A 147 -5.01 6.45 5.64
CA ALA A 147 -4.05 7.54 5.90
C ALA A 147 -3.88 8.45 4.67
N ARG A 148 -3.82 7.87 3.47
CA ARG A 148 -3.76 8.63 2.21
C ARG A 148 -5.03 9.44 2.00
N ALA A 149 -6.20 8.87 2.29
CA ALA A 149 -7.47 9.58 2.20
C ALA A 149 -7.54 10.75 3.21
N ALA A 150 -7.06 10.57 4.44
CA ALA A 150 -6.97 11.64 5.44
C ALA A 150 -6.07 12.78 4.95
N VAL A 151 -4.88 12.46 4.45
CA VAL A 151 -3.93 13.45 3.90
C VAL A 151 -4.51 14.16 2.67
N ALA A 152 -5.14 13.44 1.74
CA ALA A 152 -5.73 14.03 0.53
C ALA A 152 -6.96 14.92 0.83
N ASN A 153 -7.68 14.65 1.91
CA ASN A 153 -8.82 15.45 2.36
C ASN A 153 -8.43 16.57 3.32
N ALA A 154 -7.18 16.61 3.77
CA ALA A 154 -6.70 17.69 4.64
C ALA A 154 -6.73 19.01 3.88
N ASP A 155 -7.63 19.92 4.29
CA ASP A 155 -7.74 21.27 3.73
C ASP A 155 -6.99 22.25 4.62
N VAL A 156 -5.65 22.27 4.47
CA VAL A 156 -4.78 23.20 5.20
C VAL A 156 -4.46 24.38 4.27
N PRO A 157 -4.98 25.58 4.54
CA PRO A 157 -4.83 26.72 3.62
C PRO A 157 -3.38 27.10 3.39
N GLY A 158 -2.95 27.08 2.13
CA GLY A 158 -1.58 27.47 1.74
C GLY A 158 -0.51 26.42 2.03
N VAL A 159 -0.90 25.19 2.33
CA VAL A 159 0.01 24.06 2.57
C VAL A 159 -0.26 22.95 1.53
N GLU A 160 0.78 22.51 0.87
CA GLU A 160 0.77 21.29 0.06
C GLU A 160 1.21 20.11 0.94
N VAL A 161 0.39 19.04 1.01
CA VAL A 161 0.67 17.88 1.85
C VAL A 161 0.64 16.62 1.02
N GLU A 162 1.62 15.75 1.21
CA GLU A 162 1.72 14.45 0.53
C GLU A 162 2.13 13.35 1.52
N LEU A 163 1.63 12.14 1.30
CA LEU A 163 2.02 10.95 2.04
C LEU A 163 3.05 10.17 1.22
N GLY A 164 4.17 9.82 1.84
CA GLY A 164 5.26 9.02 1.28
C GLY A 164 5.64 7.84 2.17
N GLY A 165 6.63 7.07 1.76
CA GLY A 165 7.12 5.90 2.49
C GLY A 165 6.33 4.62 2.20
N ASP A 166 6.55 3.58 3.00
CA ASP A 166 5.98 2.25 2.79
C ASP A 166 4.45 2.23 2.85
N ILE A 167 3.85 3.08 3.70
CA ILE A 167 2.39 3.20 3.81
C ILE A 167 1.73 3.93 2.63
N ALA A 168 2.51 4.57 1.78
CA ALA A 168 2.00 5.27 0.60
C ALA A 168 1.89 4.38 -0.64
N PHE A 169 2.36 3.13 -0.60
CA PHE A 169 2.29 2.23 -1.74
C PHE A 169 0.84 1.93 -2.12
N GLU A 170 0.51 2.22 -3.37
CA GLU A 170 -0.73 1.73 -3.98
C GLU A 170 -0.49 0.31 -4.46
N GLN A 171 -1.30 -0.62 -3.98
CA GLN A 171 -1.36 -1.91 -4.64
C GLN A 171 -1.87 -1.68 -6.05
N ALA A 172 -1.11 -2.11 -7.07
CA ALA A 172 -1.56 -2.01 -8.44
C ALA A 172 -2.91 -2.71 -8.55
N GLU A 173 -3.97 -1.91 -8.70
CA GLU A 173 -5.31 -2.48 -8.88
C GLU A 173 -5.27 -3.47 -10.05
N PHE A 174 -5.70 -4.69 -9.82
CA PHE A 174 -5.92 -5.73 -10.84
C PHE A 174 -6.84 -5.31 -11.99
N SER A 175 -7.36 -4.07 -11.93
CA SER A 175 -8.35 -3.55 -12.88
C SER A 175 -7.84 -3.51 -14.32
N SER A 176 -6.59 -3.13 -14.57
CA SER A 176 -6.03 -3.04 -15.93
C SER A 176 -5.79 -4.42 -16.55
N GLU A 177 -5.31 -5.38 -15.75
CA GLU A 177 -5.09 -6.76 -16.18
C GLU A 177 -6.41 -7.50 -16.39
N ALA A 178 -7.39 -7.31 -15.51
CA ALA A 178 -8.72 -7.87 -15.66
C ALA A 178 -9.44 -7.31 -16.89
N ILE A 179 -9.35 -6.01 -17.15
CA ILE A 179 -9.90 -5.37 -18.35
C ILE A 179 -9.21 -5.92 -19.61
N GLY A 180 -7.87 -6.02 -19.60
CA GLY A 180 -7.09 -6.60 -20.68
C GLY A 180 -7.47 -8.06 -20.97
N PHE A 181 -7.65 -8.86 -19.92
CA PHE A 181 -8.07 -10.25 -20.02
C PHE A 181 -9.50 -10.39 -20.60
N VAL A 182 -10.45 -9.61 -20.12
CA VAL A 182 -11.82 -9.58 -20.63
C VAL A 182 -11.85 -9.11 -22.10
N ALA A 183 -11.11 -8.07 -22.45
CA ALA A 183 -11.00 -7.59 -23.84
C ALA A 183 -10.40 -8.67 -24.76
N ALA A 184 -9.34 -9.36 -24.34
CA ALA A 184 -8.75 -10.48 -25.08
C ALA A 184 -9.72 -11.62 -25.27
N LEU A 185 -10.51 -11.97 -24.25
CA LEU A 185 -11.55 -12.99 -24.31
C LEU A 185 -12.65 -12.64 -25.33
N ILE A 186 -13.10 -11.38 -25.35
CA ILE A 186 -14.10 -10.88 -26.29
C ILE A 186 -13.57 -10.95 -27.73
N ILE A 187 -12.32 -10.50 -27.95
CA ILE A 187 -11.68 -10.54 -29.26
C ILE A 187 -11.54 -11.99 -29.75
N LEU A 188 -11.11 -12.90 -28.89
CA LEU A 188 -11.02 -14.34 -29.22
C LEU A 188 -12.38 -14.95 -29.57
N LEU A 189 -13.43 -14.60 -28.84
CA LEU A 189 -14.79 -15.04 -29.13
C LEU A 189 -15.29 -14.54 -30.49
N ILE A 190 -15.00 -13.29 -30.85
CA ILE A 190 -15.39 -12.72 -32.14
C ILE A 190 -14.57 -13.33 -33.28
N ALA A 191 -13.27 -13.56 -33.06
CA ALA A 191 -12.38 -14.07 -34.12
C ALA A 191 -12.58 -15.57 -34.41
N PHE A 192 -12.93 -16.37 -33.41
CA PHE A 192 -13.00 -17.83 -33.51
C PHE A 192 -14.38 -18.43 -33.20
N GLY A 193 -15.37 -17.66 -32.78
CA GLY A 193 -16.74 -18.09 -32.49
C GLY A 193 -17.66 -17.88 -33.63
#